data_b2315e1c1cf2564620453c1aa708aa1a
#
_entry.id   b2315e1c1cf2564620453c1aa708aa1a
#
_cell.length_a   1.000
_cell.length_b   1.000
_cell.length_c   1.000
_cell.angle_alpha   90.00
_cell.angle_beta   90.00
_cell.angle_gamma   90.00
#
_symmetry.space_group_name_H-M   'P 1'
#
loop_
_entity.id
_entity.type
_entity.pdbx_description
1 polymer ?
#
loop_
_entity_poly.entity_id
_entity_poly.type
_entity_poly.pdbx_seq_one_letter_code
_entity_poly.pdbx_strand_id
1 'polypeptide(L)'
;MPRTRANINQLASRNVARIIDEDINQSIRSTGVGSGLTKKVEDFPEFIAADAENVISNANSYIVLGRDRPSNQLSGYGGIGATGAHSIDLVVGRKAPGAEPNQRVFVDPMFKYDAARIYIAERTDIDDNFNLTNGSIGPSRNLSAIGLKADAIRIIGDEGGIKLVTRVNEKNTNNQTIPKINGIELIAGN
;
A
#
# COMPACT_ATOMS: atom_id res chain seq x y z
N MET A 1 15.12 21.20 29.69
CA MET A 1 14.02 22.08 30.15
C MET A 1 12.71 21.30 30.03
N PRO A 2 11.85 21.28 31.06
CA PRO A 2 10.54 20.71 30.89
C PRO A 2 9.74 21.50 29.85
N ARG A 3 9.10 20.84 28.92
CA ARG A 3 8.28 21.49 27.91
C ARG A 3 7.05 22.09 28.57
N THR A 4 6.85 23.38 28.40
CA THR A 4 5.64 24.08 28.88
C THR A 4 4.47 23.76 27.94
N ARG A 5 3.23 23.92 28.42
CA ARG A 5 2.00 23.76 27.63
C ARG A 5 2.03 24.56 26.33
N ALA A 6 2.52 25.79 26.36
CA ALA A 6 2.66 26.64 25.19
C ALA A 6 3.62 26.05 24.13
N ASN A 7 4.73 25.45 24.57
CA ASN A 7 5.69 24.82 23.64
C ASN A 7 5.14 23.54 22.99
N ILE A 8 4.28 22.82 23.67
CA ILE A 8 3.62 21.63 23.12
C ILE A 8 2.61 22.05 22.04
N ASN A 9 1.84 23.09 22.29
CA ASN A 9 0.84 23.59 21.34
C ASN A 9 1.46 24.13 20.04
N GLN A 10 2.67 24.72 20.11
CA GLN A 10 3.40 25.17 18.92
C GLN A 10 3.90 24.03 18.02
N LEU A 11 4.14 22.85 18.60
CA LEU A 11 4.70 21.69 17.91
C LEU A 11 3.66 20.66 17.50
N ALA A 12 2.45 20.78 18.04
CA ALA A 12 1.39 19.80 17.81
C ALA A 12 0.53 20.18 16.59
N SER A 13 0.02 19.16 15.90
CA SER A 13 -1.03 19.39 14.90
C SER A 13 -2.25 20.04 15.55
N ARG A 14 -3.10 20.72 14.73
CA ARG A 14 -4.34 21.36 15.23
C ARG A 14 -5.18 20.45 16.12
N ASN A 15 -5.28 19.18 15.76
CA ASN A 15 -6.07 18.20 16.52
C ASN A 15 -5.42 17.88 17.88
N VAL A 16 -4.12 17.73 17.91
CA VAL A 16 -3.38 17.47 19.17
C VAL A 16 -3.38 18.71 20.06
N ALA A 17 -3.21 19.90 19.49
CA ALA A 17 -3.30 21.15 20.26
C ALA A 17 -4.67 21.32 20.90
N ARG A 18 -5.75 21.07 20.15
CA ARG A 18 -7.13 21.10 20.68
C ARG A 18 -7.34 20.10 21.81
N ILE A 19 -6.83 18.87 21.67
CA ILE A 19 -6.92 17.84 22.71
C ILE A 19 -6.19 18.24 24.00
N ILE A 20 -5.14 19.05 23.89
CA ILE A 20 -4.38 19.54 25.06
C ILE A 20 -5.05 20.73 25.74
N ASP A 21 -5.67 21.63 24.95
CA ASP A 21 -6.24 22.88 25.45
C ASP A 21 -7.68 22.74 25.97
N GLU A 22 -8.47 21.88 25.39
CA GLU A 22 -9.79 21.57 25.91
C GLU A 22 -9.62 20.69 27.14
N ASP A 23 -10.38 20.98 28.18
CA ASP A 23 -10.47 20.12 29.39
C ASP A 23 -11.26 18.86 29.04
N ILE A 24 -10.58 18.01 28.23
CA ILE A 24 -11.17 16.84 27.61
C ILE A 24 -11.41 15.82 28.68
N ASN A 25 -12.68 15.53 28.92
CA ASN A 25 -13.02 14.49 29.86
C ASN A 25 -12.43 13.13 29.42
N GLN A 26 -12.29 12.25 30.35
CA GLN A 26 -11.63 10.96 30.15
C GLN A 26 -12.31 10.11 29.06
N SER A 27 -13.59 10.34 28.77
CA SER A 27 -14.33 9.64 27.72
C SER A 27 -13.85 10.00 26.30
N ILE A 28 -13.51 11.28 26.05
CA ILE A 28 -12.96 11.70 24.76
C ILE A 28 -11.55 11.19 24.56
N ARG A 29 -10.75 11.18 25.62
CA ARG A 29 -9.41 10.54 25.60
C ARG A 29 -9.48 9.05 25.32
N SER A 30 -10.54 8.41 25.77
CA SER A 30 -10.76 6.99 25.58
C SER A 30 -11.33 6.60 24.23
N THR A 31 -11.95 7.54 23.52
CA THR A 31 -12.59 7.33 22.20
C THR A 31 -11.86 8.03 21.06
N GLY A 32 -10.92 8.91 21.35
CA GLY A 32 -10.15 9.65 20.36
C GLY A 32 -9.14 8.78 19.61
N VAL A 33 -8.91 9.10 18.34
CA VAL A 33 -7.87 8.47 17.55
C VAL A 33 -6.51 8.67 18.22
N GLY A 34 -5.82 7.58 18.52
CA GLY A 34 -4.51 7.60 19.16
C GLY A 34 -4.54 7.74 20.70
N SER A 35 -5.72 7.70 21.36
CA SER A 35 -5.78 7.62 22.79
C SER A 35 -5.40 6.21 23.27
N GLY A 36 -4.27 6.08 23.93
CA GLY A 36 -3.81 4.81 24.48
C GLY A 36 -4.58 4.29 25.71
N LEU A 37 -5.69 4.93 26.08
CA LEU A 37 -6.37 4.68 27.35
C LEU A 37 -7.53 3.70 27.29
N THR A 38 -8.11 3.50 26.13
CA THR A 38 -9.06 2.40 25.91
C THR A 38 -8.69 1.67 24.65
N LYS A 39 -8.66 0.37 24.76
CA LYS A 39 -8.62 -0.51 23.59
C LYS A 39 -9.95 -0.40 22.84
N LYS A 40 -10.16 0.69 22.08
CA LYS A 40 -11.09 0.59 20.97
C LYS A 40 -10.39 -0.28 19.95
N VAL A 41 -10.77 -1.53 19.92
CA VAL A 41 -10.37 -2.43 18.84
C VAL A 41 -11.07 -1.90 17.61
N GLU A 42 -10.30 -1.30 16.70
CA GLU A 42 -10.80 -1.02 15.36
C GLU A 42 -11.04 -2.37 14.69
N ASP A 43 -12.27 -2.58 14.22
CA ASP A 43 -12.57 -3.76 13.43
C ASP A 43 -11.81 -3.64 12.10
N PHE A 44 -10.91 -4.55 11.85
CA PHE A 44 -10.21 -4.67 10.58
C PHE A 44 -10.23 -6.12 10.10
N PRO A 45 -10.27 -6.34 8.79
CA PRO A 45 -10.29 -7.67 8.25
C PRO A 45 -8.99 -8.41 8.53
N GLU A 46 -9.09 -9.71 8.76
CA GLU A 46 -7.96 -10.60 8.98
C GLU A 46 -7.40 -11.07 7.62
N PHE A 47 -6.11 -10.83 7.40
CA PHE A 47 -5.46 -11.25 6.16
C PHE A 47 -5.16 -12.76 6.17
N ILE A 48 -5.57 -13.44 5.09
CA ILE A 48 -5.27 -14.85 4.90
C ILE A 48 -3.92 -14.99 4.19
N ALA A 49 -2.89 -15.35 4.94
CA ALA A 49 -1.58 -15.64 4.37
C ALA A 49 -1.59 -16.98 3.63
N ALA A 50 -0.83 -17.09 2.54
CA ALA A 50 -0.49 -18.35 1.91
C ALA A 50 0.76 -18.97 2.58
N ASP A 51 0.93 -20.29 2.44
CA ASP A 51 2.04 -21.02 3.07
C ASP A 51 3.43 -20.48 2.67
N ALA A 52 3.54 -19.88 1.48
CA ALA A 52 4.77 -19.30 0.97
C ALA A 52 5.01 -17.85 1.39
N GLU A 53 4.14 -17.28 2.22
CA GLU A 53 4.20 -15.89 2.65
C GLU A 53 4.71 -15.75 4.08
N ASN A 54 5.64 -14.82 4.26
CA ASN A 54 6.06 -14.35 5.57
C ASN A 54 5.42 -12.97 5.81
N VAL A 55 4.60 -12.86 6.86
CA VAL A 55 3.81 -11.68 7.15
C VAL A 55 4.27 -11.03 8.45
N ILE A 56 4.62 -9.77 8.36
CA ILE A 56 4.85 -8.90 9.51
C ILE A 56 3.66 -7.93 9.57
N SER A 57 2.92 -7.93 10.66
CA SER A 57 1.72 -7.10 10.76
C SER A 57 1.56 -6.44 12.13
N ASN A 58 0.92 -5.29 12.12
CA ASN A 58 0.43 -4.62 13.32
C ASN A 58 -0.90 -3.94 12.98
N ALA A 59 -1.97 -4.35 13.66
CA ALA A 59 -3.34 -3.93 13.33
C ALA A 59 -3.61 -4.11 11.83
N ASN A 60 -4.04 -3.06 11.13
CA ASN A 60 -4.31 -3.09 9.69
C ASN A 60 -3.13 -2.60 8.83
N SER A 61 -1.90 -2.93 9.25
CA SER A 61 -0.67 -2.62 8.50
C SER A 61 0.13 -3.89 8.29
N TYR A 62 0.61 -4.14 7.08
CA TYR A 62 1.23 -5.39 6.68
C TYR A 62 2.46 -5.18 5.82
N ILE A 63 3.47 -6.00 6.06
CA ILE A 63 4.59 -6.28 5.15
C ILE A 63 4.48 -7.75 4.80
N VAL A 64 4.23 -8.08 3.54
CA VAL A 64 4.12 -9.46 3.09
C VAL A 64 5.28 -9.76 2.14
N LEU A 65 6.11 -10.71 2.52
CA LEU A 65 7.18 -11.25 1.70
C LEU A 65 6.68 -12.60 1.15
N GLY A 66 6.50 -12.69 -0.15
CA GLY A 66 5.89 -13.88 -0.72
C GLY A 66 6.08 -13.98 -2.23
N ARG A 67 5.01 -14.36 -2.88
CA ARG A 67 4.93 -14.51 -4.34
C ARG A 67 3.75 -13.74 -4.90
N ASP A 68 3.83 -13.40 -6.19
CA ASP A 68 2.76 -12.70 -6.89
C ASP A 68 1.44 -13.46 -6.83
N ARG A 69 0.52 -12.95 -6.02
CA ARG A 69 -0.86 -13.42 -5.92
C ARG A 69 -1.82 -12.23 -5.68
N PRO A 70 -2.27 -11.59 -6.73
CA PRO A 70 -3.00 -10.32 -6.62
C PRO A 70 -4.42 -10.43 -6.07
N SER A 71 -5.01 -11.62 -5.96
CA SER A 71 -6.37 -11.78 -5.43
C SER A 71 -6.50 -12.94 -4.44
N ASN A 72 -6.29 -14.17 -4.84
CA ASN A 72 -6.40 -15.35 -3.99
C ASN A 72 -5.14 -16.22 -4.07
N GLN A 73 -5.07 -17.29 -3.28
CA GLN A 73 -3.89 -18.16 -3.21
C GLN A 73 -3.49 -18.81 -4.54
N LEU A 74 -4.42 -18.92 -5.48
CA LEU A 74 -4.19 -19.53 -6.80
C LEU A 74 -4.02 -18.49 -7.90
N SER A 75 -4.10 -17.20 -7.58
CA SER A 75 -4.00 -16.12 -8.56
C SER A 75 -2.55 -15.73 -8.86
N GLY A 76 -2.37 -14.99 -9.98
CA GLY A 76 -1.08 -14.47 -10.38
C GLY A 76 -0.06 -15.54 -10.71
N TYR A 77 1.17 -15.11 -10.95
CA TYR A 77 2.28 -16.01 -11.29
C TYR A 77 2.75 -16.84 -10.08
N GLY A 78 2.59 -16.32 -8.88
CA GLY A 78 2.88 -17.05 -7.64
C GLY A 78 1.91 -18.18 -7.39
N GLY A 79 0.61 -17.97 -7.63
CA GLY A 79 -0.43 -18.97 -7.47
C GLY A 79 -0.33 -20.13 -8.46
N ILE A 80 0.13 -19.88 -9.68
CA ILE A 80 0.37 -20.91 -10.69
C ILE A 80 1.74 -21.61 -10.54
N GLY A 81 2.49 -21.29 -9.48
CA GLY A 81 3.74 -21.98 -9.14
C GLY A 81 4.98 -21.51 -9.89
N ALA A 82 4.97 -20.35 -10.53
CA ALA A 82 6.17 -19.81 -11.17
C ALA A 82 7.23 -19.45 -10.14
N THR A 83 8.43 -20.02 -10.24
CA THR A 83 9.51 -19.85 -9.26
C THR A 83 10.11 -18.45 -9.26
N GLY A 84 10.07 -17.73 -10.41
CA GLY A 84 10.54 -16.35 -10.54
C GLY A 84 9.40 -15.33 -10.41
N ALA A 85 8.56 -15.44 -9.39
CA ALA A 85 7.43 -14.52 -9.15
C ALA A 85 7.40 -14.04 -7.70
N HIS A 86 8.56 -13.73 -7.13
CA HIS A 86 8.65 -13.21 -5.77
C HIS A 86 8.07 -11.79 -5.69
N SER A 87 7.48 -11.46 -4.55
CA SER A 87 6.88 -10.15 -4.32
C SER A 87 7.09 -9.65 -2.90
N ILE A 88 7.04 -8.32 -2.78
CA ILE A 88 6.96 -7.58 -1.52
C ILE A 88 5.72 -6.71 -1.60
N ASP A 89 4.79 -6.89 -0.66
CA ASP A 89 3.56 -6.11 -0.56
C ASP A 89 3.56 -5.32 0.76
N LEU A 90 3.70 -4.01 0.66
CA LEU A 90 3.54 -3.08 1.77
C LEU A 90 2.14 -2.50 1.69
N VAL A 91 1.26 -2.86 2.63
CA VAL A 91 -0.13 -2.44 2.56
C VAL A 91 -0.65 -1.95 3.91
N VAL A 92 -1.41 -0.87 3.86
CA VAL A 92 -2.10 -0.29 5.02
C VAL A 92 -3.57 -0.10 4.67
N GLY A 93 -4.44 -0.44 5.61
CA GLY A 93 -5.88 -0.30 5.42
C GLY A 93 -6.47 -1.31 4.45
N ARG A 94 -6.25 -2.61 4.71
CA ARG A 94 -6.98 -3.66 3.97
C ARG A 94 -8.49 -3.48 4.17
N LYS A 95 -9.23 -3.67 3.11
CA LYS A 95 -10.68 -3.47 3.07
C LYS A 95 -11.41 -4.79 2.84
N ALA A 96 -12.58 -4.90 3.44
CA ALA A 96 -13.55 -5.96 3.19
C ALA A 96 -14.88 -5.32 2.79
N PRO A 97 -15.07 -4.98 1.50
CA PRO A 97 -16.31 -4.36 1.04
C PRO A 97 -17.51 -5.25 1.36
N GLY A 98 -18.54 -4.66 1.99
CA GLY A 98 -19.76 -5.38 2.38
C GLY A 98 -19.69 -6.14 3.70
N ALA A 99 -18.58 -6.00 4.46
CA ALA A 99 -18.54 -6.54 5.83
C ALA A 99 -19.43 -5.71 6.77
N GLU A 100 -20.19 -6.41 7.61
CA GLU A 100 -20.96 -5.78 8.67
C GLU A 100 -20.04 -5.38 9.83
N PRO A 101 -20.38 -4.33 10.59
CA PRO A 101 -19.65 -3.95 11.81
C PRO A 101 -19.56 -5.13 12.79
N ASN A 102 -18.40 -5.31 13.41
CA ASN A 102 -18.09 -6.40 14.35
C ASN A 102 -18.10 -7.82 13.73
N GLN A 103 -18.12 -7.93 12.42
CA GLN A 103 -17.97 -9.21 11.74
C GLN A 103 -16.51 -9.53 11.53
N ARG A 104 -16.05 -10.69 12.00
CA ARG A 104 -14.73 -11.21 11.65
C ARG A 104 -14.74 -11.60 10.17
N VAL A 105 -14.00 -10.87 9.36
CA VAL A 105 -13.92 -11.08 7.92
C VAL A 105 -12.50 -11.40 7.52
N PHE A 106 -12.33 -12.45 6.75
CA PHE A 106 -11.05 -12.80 6.15
C PHE A 106 -10.92 -12.20 4.76
N VAL A 107 -9.74 -11.73 4.44
CA VAL A 107 -9.46 -11.11 3.13
C VAL A 107 -8.18 -11.64 2.51
N ASP A 108 -8.23 -11.77 1.22
CA ASP A 108 -7.08 -11.87 0.32
C ASP A 108 -6.59 -10.46 -0.10
N PRO A 109 -5.49 -10.34 -0.86
CA PRO A 109 -5.09 -9.05 -1.43
C PRO A 109 -6.20 -8.45 -2.29
N MET A 110 -6.51 -7.16 -2.06
CA MET A 110 -7.56 -6.45 -2.80
C MET A 110 -7.00 -5.13 -3.33
N PHE A 111 -6.23 -5.18 -4.41
CA PHE A 111 -5.52 -4.04 -4.97
C PHE A 111 -6.41 -2.82 -5.22
N LYS A 112 -7.64 -3.05 -5.64
CA LYS A 112 -8.61 -1.99 -5.92
C LYS A 112 -9.11 -1.28 -4.67
N TYR A 113 -9.31 -2.01 -3.56
CA TYR A 113 -10.02 -1.49 -2.39
C TYR A 113 -9.13 -1.12 -1.22
N ASP A 114 -7.97 -1.77 -1.07
CA ASP A 114 -7.03 -1.47 0.02
C ASP A 114 -6.60 0.01 -0.05
N ALA A 115 -6.46 0.67 1.09
CA ALA A 115 -6.32 2.12 1.14
C ALA A 115 -5.01 2.61 0.54
N ALA A 116 -3.88 2.05 0.98
CA ALA A 116 -2.58 2.40 0.43
C ALA A 116 -1.71 1.16 0.26
N ARG A 117 -0.96 1.10 -0.85
CA ARG A 117 -0.11 -0.04 -1.18
C ARG A 117 1.14 0.40 -1.96
N ILE A 118 2.26 -0.26 -1.63
CA ILE A 118 3.44 -0.34 -2.48
C ILE A 118 3.64 -1.81 -2.80
N TYR A 119 3.52 -2.16 -4.06
CA TYR A 119 3.68 -3.53 -4.52
C TYR A 119 4.91 -3.64 -5.42
N ILE A 120 5.82 -4.52 -5.08
CA ILE A 120 7.04 -4.80 -5.82
C ILE A 120 7.02 -6.27 -6.18
N ALA A 121 7.11 -6.60 -7.46
CA ALA A 121 7.08 -7.98 -7.92
C ALA A 121 8.11 -8.24 -9.00
N GLU A 122 8.70 -9.43 -8.95
CA GLU A 122 9.63 -9.92 -9.96
C GLU A 122 8.90 -10.23 -11.27
N ARG A 123 7.64 -10.66 -11.16
CA ARG A 123 6.78 -10.98 -12.30
C ARG A 123 5.32 -10.76 -11.91
N THR A 124 4.62 -9.92 -12.66
CA THR A 124 3.21 -9.59 -12.39
C THR A 124 2.56 -8.92 -13.61
N ASP A 125 1.24 -8.87 -13.64
CA ASP A 125 0.43 -8.08 -14.56
C ASP A 125 -0.05 -6.83 -13.82
N ILE A 126 0.85 -5.85 -13.63
CA ILE A 126 0.65 -4.73 -12.71
C ILE A 126 -0.58 -3.87 -13.06
N ASP A 127 -0.78 -3.62 -14.36
CA ASP A 127 -1.89 -2.77 -14.81
C ASP A 127 -3.24 -3.43 -14.56
N ASP A 128 -3.34 -4.74 -14.81
CA ASP A 128 -4.56 -5.50 -14.53
C ASP A 128 -4.85 -5.55 -13.03
N ASN A 129 -3.81 -5.75 -12.20
CA ASN A 129 -3.95 -5.82 -10.75
C ASN A 129 -4.48 -4.51 -10.14
N PHE A 130 -4.00 -3.37 -10.62
CA PHE A 130 -4.45 -2.05 -10.17
C PHE A 130 -5.64 -1.50 -10.98
N ASN A 131 -6.12 -2.24 -11.98
CA ASN A 131 -7.20 -1.84 -12.89
C ASN A 131 -6.90 -0.50 -13.58
N LEU A 132 -5.72 -0.40 -14.17
CA LEU A 132 -5.29 0.79 -14.89
C LEU A 132 -5.73 0.76 -16.34
N THR A 133 -5.97 1.95 -16.90
CA THR A 133 -6.21 2.09 -18.34
C THR A 133 -4.93 1.83 -19.13
N ASN A 134 -5.06 1.22 -20.30
CA ASN A 134 -3.91 0.80 -21.09
C ASN A 134 -3.05 1.96 -21.62
N GLY A 135 -3.64 3.13 -21.79
CA GLY A 135 -2.95 4.26 -22.41
C GLY A 135 -2.35 3.96 -23.79
N SER A 136 -1.35 4.73 -24.19
CA SER A 136 -0.61 4.54 -25.44
C SER A 136 0.58 3.58 -25.28
N ILE A 137 1.08 3.42 -24.07
CA ILE A 137 2.16 2.46 -23.77
C ILE A 137 1.65 1.02 -23.82
N GLY A 138 0.38 0.81 -23.47
CA GLY A 138 -0.25 -0.50 -23.37
C GLY A 138 0.03 -1.19 -22.02
N PRO A 139 -0.63 -2.34 -21.76
CA PRO A 139 -0.51 -3.03 -20.48
C PRO A 139 0.84 -3.70 -20.31
N SER A 140 1.37 -3.63 -19.10
CA SER A 140 2.54 -4.39 -18.66
C SER A 140 2.10 -5.78 -18.19
N ARG A 141 2.59 -6.81 -18.85
CA ARG A 141 2.26 -8.21 -18.53
C ARG A 141 3.51 -9.05 -18.34
N ASN A 142 3.49 -9.91 -17.33
CA ASN A 142 4.56 -10.86 -17.06
C ASN A 142 5.95 -10.20 -16.94
N LEU A 143 6.00 -9.02 -16.35
CA LEU A 143 7.24 -8.25 -16.16
C LEU A 143 7.44 -7.94 -14.67
N SER A 144 8.68 -7.59 -14.32
CA SER A 144 8.96 -6.99 -13.02
C SER A 144 8.31 -5.61 -12.95
N ALA A 145 7.66 -5.30 -11.83
CA ALA A 145 6.93 -4.04 -11.70
C ALA A 145 6.93 -3.52 -10.27
N ILE A 146 6.74 -2.21 -10.17
CA ILE A 146 6.47 -1.51 -8.91
C ILE A 146 5.19 -0.70 -9.10
N GLY A 147 4.19 -0.96 -8.28
CA GLY A 147 2.95 -0.20 -8.23
C GLY A 147 2.81 0.56 -6.92
N LEU A 148 2.40 1.81 -7.01
CA LEU A 148 2.14 2.70 -5.88
C LEU A 148 0.69 3.17 -5.96
N LYS A 149 -0.08 2.95 -4.90
CA LYS A 149 -1.48 3.35 -4.80
C LYS A 149 -1.76 3.97 -3.45
N ALA A 150 -2.43 5.11 -3.45
CA ALA A 150 -3.04 5.76 -2.30
C ALA A 150 -4.02 6.83 -2.79
N ASP A 151 -4.88 7.35 -1.91
CA ASP A 151 -5.74 8.49 -2.23
C ASP A 151 -4.93 9.76 -2.57
N ALA A 152 -3.71 9.86 -2.02
CA ALA A 152 -2.79 10.95 -2.34
C ALA A 152 -1.35 10.47 -2.35
N ILE A 153 -0.64 10.71 -3.45
CA ILE A 153 0.78 10.41 -3.60
C ILE A 153 1.55 11.73 -3.72
N ARG A 154 2.65 11.85 -2.98
CA ARG A 154 3.58 12.97 -3.06
C ARG A 154 4.99 12.43 -3.27
N ILE A 155 5.64 12.90 -4.33
CA ILE A 155 7.05 12.59 -4.62
C ILE A 155 7.80 13.89 -4.44
N ILE A 156 8.66 13.96 -3.45
CA ILE A 156 9.35 15.19 -3.05
C ILE A 156 10.85 14.92 -3.16
N GLY A 157 11.54 15.76 -3.89
CA GLY A 157 13.00 15.78 -3.97
C GLY A 157 13.50 17.17 -3.60
N ASP A 158 14.36 17.24 -2.59
CA ASP A 158 14.92 18.52 -2.15
C ASP A 158 16.07 18.97 -3.07
N GLU A 159 17.29 19.08 -2.60
CA GLU A 159 18.41 19.63 -3.34
C GLU A 159 18.76 18.86 -4.63
N GLY A 160 18.67 17.54 -4.61
CA GLY A 160 18.99 16.68 -5.76
C GLY A 160 17.88 16.59 -6.82
N GLY A 161 16.68 17.12 -6.55
CA GLY A 161 15.53 17.06 -7.45
C GLY A 161 14.98 15.65 -7.67
N ILE A 162 14.10 15.50 -8.67
CA ILE A 162 13.48 14.24 -9.07
C ILE A 162 13.89 13.92 -10.51
N LYS A 163 14.40 12.71 -10.74
CA LYS A 163 14.78 12.24 -12.06
C LYS A 163 13.97 10.99 -12.42
N LEU A 164 13.15 11.10 -13.47
CA LEU A 164 12.42 9.98 -14.07
C LEU A 164 13.09 9.65 -15.41
N VAL A 165 13.57 8.42 -15.55
CA VAL A 165 14.35 8.02 -16.73
C VAL A 165 13.82 6.70 -17.28
N THR A 166 13.49 6.68 -18.57
CA THR A 166 13.40 5.46 -19.35
C THR A 166 14.72 5.23 -20.06
N ARG A 167 15.23 4.02 -20.01
CA ARG A 167 16.54 3.71 -20.60
C ARG A 167 16.44 2.59 -21.61
N VAL A 168 17.37 2.61 -22.57
CA VAL A 168 17.57 1.53 -23.53
C VAL A 168 18.31 0.39 -22.82
N ASN A 169 17.67 -0.77 -22.76
CA ASN A 169 18.33 -2.02 -22.45
C ASN A 169 18.02 -2.99 -23.60
N GLU A 170 18.93 -3.86 -23.93
CA GLU A 170 18.69 -4.87 -24.97
C GLU A 170 17.67 -5.91 -24.54
N LYS A 171 17.62 -6.20 -23.24
CA LYS A 171 16.77 -7.24 -22.65
C LYS A 171 16.08 -6.76 -21.38
N ASN A 172 14.89 -7.26 -21.14
CA ASN A 172 14.17 -7.09 -19.87
C ASN A 172 14.66 -8.10 -18.80
N THR A 173 14.06 -8.05 -17.59
CA THR A 173 14.41 -8.92 -16.47
C THR A 173 14.15 -10.40 -16.72
N ASN A 174 13.26 -10.72 -17.66
CA ASN A 174 12.99 -12.10 -18.10
C ASN A 174 13.91 -12.54 -19.28
N ASN A 175 14.97 -11.78 -19.56
CA ASN A 175 15.94 -12.04 -20.63
C ASN A 175 15.32 -11.98 -22.06
N GLN A 176 14.17 -11.32 -22.20
CA GLN A 176 13.49 -11.12 -23.49
C GLN A 176 13.99 -9.84 -24.15
N THR A 177 14.18 -9.87 -25.46
CA THR A 177 14.55 -8.67 -26.24
C THR A 177 13.47 -7.61 -26.14
N ILE A 178 13.86 -6.37 -25.86
CA ILE A 178 12.95 -5.23 -25.80
C ILE A 178 12.77 -4.68 -27.22
N PRO A 179 11.60 -4.86 -27.82
CA PRO A 179 11.40 -4.49 -29.24
C PRO A 179 11.23 -2.98 -29.42
N LYS A 180 10.81 -2.27 -28.35
CA LYS A 180 10.51 -0.84 -28.38
C LYS A 180 10.78 -0.23 -27.01
N ILE A 181 11.31 0.97 -27.02
CA ILE A 181 11.44 1.78 -25.79
C ILE A 181 10.17 2.61 -25.66
N ASN A 182 9.46 2.39 -24.57
CA ASN A 182 8.36 3.24 -24.17
C ASN A 182 8.89 4.46 -23.41
N GLY A 183 8.24 5.60 -23.57
CA GLY A 183 8.56 6.82 -22.85
C GLY A 183 7.93 6.85 -21.45
N ILE A 184 7.65 8.06 -20.99
CA ILE A 184 6.89 8.33 -19.76
C ILE A 184 5.48 8.74 -20.20
N GLU A 185 4.48 8.07 -19.64
CA GLU A 185 3.08 8.40 -19.89
C GLU A 185 2.44 8.90 -18.58
N LEU A 186 1.68 9.99 -18.68
CA LEU A 186 0.92 10.57 -17.59
C LEU A 186 -0.55 10.56 -17.99
N ILE A 187 -1.37 9.83 -17.23
CA ILE A 187 -2.80 9.68 -17.50
C ILE A 187 -3.57 10.30 -16.33
N ALA A 188 -4.53 11.15 -16.65
CA ALA A 188 -5.48 11.71 -15.71
C ALA A 188 -6.88 11.16 -16.01
N GLY A 189 -7.62 10.72 -14.99
CA GLY A 189 -8.96 10.17 -15.16
C GLY A 189 -8.95 8.71 -15.67
N ASN A 190 -8.25 7.87 -14.95
CA ASN A 190 -8.21 6.41 -15.19
C ASN A 190 -9.57 5.75 -14.99
#